data_f8689ca5848ad9a571fc56b9de1bbbc9
#
_entry.id   f8689ca5848ad9a571fc56b9de1bbbc9
#
_cell.length_a   1.000
_cell.length_b   1.000
_cell.length_c   1.000
_cell.angle_alpha   90.00
_cell.angle_beta   90.00
_cell.angle_gamma   90.00
#
_symmetry.space_group_name_H-M   'P 1'
#
loop_
_entity.id
_entity.type
_entity.pdbx_description
1 polymer ?
#
loop_
_entity_poly.entity_id
_entity_poly.type
_entity_poly.pdbx_seq_one_letter_code
_entity_poly.pdbx_strand_id
1 'polypeptide(L)'
;MKAYLATHFFDLFGFEGTAKIAERIREAFPQLELYVPQENKEINDKKNNDDIITDIAIYKADASELLSSQILIAYLDGVEIDAGVAGEIGMFVGSLETLKAIGMRHTPKIVIGLYTDMRQHGTGDNHMYKNLFVKGAINEWGCVVETVDEVIKLMDDFITNYPV
;
A
#
# COMPACT_ATOMS: atom_id res chain seq x y z
N MET A 1 -4.07 11.57 -10.88
CA MET A 1 -4.02 11.03 -9.49
C MET A 1 -3.05 9.86 -9.46
N LYS A 2 -2.34 9.67 -8.35
CA LYS A 2 -1.33 8.63 -8.18
C LYS A 2 -1.68 7.70 -7.02
N ALA A 3 -1.47 6.41 -7.19
CA ALA A 3 -1.62 5.40 -6.16
C ALA A 3 -0.32 4.59 -6.00
N TYR A 4 -0.08 4.10 -4.80
CA TYR A 4 1.03 3.23 -4.44
C TYR A 4 0.48 1.89 -3.95
N LEU A 5 0.97 0.79 -4.48
CA LEU A 5 0.61 -0.57 -4.06
C LEU A 5 1.74 -1.18 -3.22
N ALA A 6 1.58 -1.13 -1.90
CA ALA A 6 2.49 -1.70 -0.91
C ALA A 6 2.17 -3.19 -0.72
N THR A 7 3.10 -4.07 -1.08
CA THR A 7 2.93 -5.53 -0.95
C THR A 7 4.25 -6.21 -0.63
N HIS A 8 4.19 -7.38 -0.01
CA HIS A 8 5.32 -8.30 0.00
C HIS A 8 5.31 -9.12 -1.30
N PHE A 9 6.37 -9.03 -2.09
CA PHE A 9 6.47 -9.70 -3.40
C PHE A 9 7.73 -10.57 -3.55
N PHE A 10 8.28 -11.04 -2.43
CA PHE A 10 9.56 -11.73 -2.42
C PHE A 10 9.47 -13.23 -2.68
N ASP A 11 8.28 -13.81 -2.67
CA ASP A 11 8.00 -15.20 -3.01
C ASP A 11 7.06 -15.31 -4.23
N LEU A 12 6.84 -16.54 -4.69
CA LEU A 12 6.02 -16.81 -5.87
C LEU A 12 4.60 -16.25 -5.73
N PHE A 13 3.94 -16.51 -4.60
CA PHE A 13 2.54 -16.11 -4.41
C PHE A 13 2.41 -14.60 -4.21
N GLY A 14 3.32 -14.00 -3.46
CA GLY A 14 3.38 -12.55 -3.30
C GLY A 14 3.62 -11.85 -4.64
N PHE A 15 4.55 -12.37 -5.46
CA PHE A 15 4.86 -11.83 -6.77
C PHE A 15 3.67 -11.90 -7.73
N GLU A 16 3.05 -13.08 -7.89
CA GLU A 16 1.90 -13.27 -8.78
C GLU A 16 0.65 -12.57 -8.25
N GLY A 17 0.44 -12.58 -6.92
CA GLY A 17 -0.68 -11.90 -6.27
C GLY A 17 -0.62 -10.39 -6.46
N THR A 18 0.56 -9.79 -6.28
CA THR A 18 0.79 -8.36 -6.52
C THR A 18 0.50 -7.97 -7.96
N ALA A 19 1.02 -8.74 -8.93
CA ALA A 19 0.77 -8.50 -10.35
C ALA A 19 -0.72 -8.55 -10.68
N LYS A 20 -1.45 -9.52 -10.13
CA LYS A 20 -2.89 -9.67 -10.34
C LYS A 20 -3.71 -8.52 -9.72
N ILE A 21 -3.34 -8.06 -8.52
CA ILE A 21 -3.97 -6.90 -7.89
C ILE A 21 -3.75 -5.65 -8.74
N ALA A 22 -2.49 -5.43 -9.17
CA ALA A 22 -2.13 -4.28 -10.00
C ALA A 22 -2.88 -4.27 -11.34
N GLU A 23 -2.99 -5.43 -12.02
CA GLU A 23 -3.75 -5.60 -13.25
C GLU A 23 -5.21 -5.16 -13.07
N ARG A 24 -5.90 -5.67 -12.05
CA ARG A 24 -7.29 -5.34 -11.77
C ARG A 24 -7.51 -3.86 -11.45
N ILE A 25 -6.59 -3.23 -10.72
CA ILE A 25 -6.66 -1.79 -10.44
C ILE A 25 -6.51 -0.99 -11.74
N ARG A 26 -5.56 -1.36 -12.60
CA ARG A 26 -5.35 -0.68 -13.91
C ARG A 26 -6.51 -0.86 -14.86
N GLU A 27 -7.15 -2.03 -14.89
CA GLU A 27 -8.36 -2.26 -15.66
C GLU A 27 -9.51 -1.36 -15.21
N ALA A 28 -9.69 -1.20 -13.90
CA ALA A 28 -10.73 -0.34 -13.33
C ALA A 28 -10.43 1.17 -13.53
N PHE A 29 -9.14 1.55 -13.46
CA PHE A 29 -8.71 2.95 -13.51
C PHE A 29 -7.56 3.17 -14.52
N PRO A 30 -7.81 3.12 -15.83
CA PRO A 30 -6.76 3.24 -16.86
C PRO A 30 -5.99 4.57 -16.84
N GLN A 31 -6.55 5.61 -16.23
CA GLN A 31 -5.93 6.94 -16.12
C GLN A 31 -5.17 7.15 -14.81
N LEU A 32 -5.20 6.17 -13.91
CA LEU A 32 -4.50 6.25 -12.64
C LEU A 32 -3.02 5.90 -12.83
N GLU A 33 -2.13 6.73 -12.30
CA GLU A 33 -0.73 6.38 -12.17
C GLU A 33 -0.56 5.43 -10.97
N LEU A 34 -0.44 4.13 -11.24
CA LEU A 34 -0.23 3.12 -10.21
C LEU A 34 1.25 2.74 -10.13
N TYR A 35 1.91 3.12 -9.05
CA TYR A 35 3.26 2.66 -8.73
C TYR A 35 3.22 1.32 -8.00
N VAL A 36 4.00 0.38 -8.48
CA VAL A 36 4.17 -0.96 -7.90
C VAL A 36 5.68 -1.20 -7.75
N PRO A 37 6.22 -1.27 -6.52
CA PRO A 37 7.66 -1.44 -6.30
C PRO A 37 8.25 -2.64 -7.05
N GLN A 38 7.52 -3.75 -7.14
CA GLN A 38 7.87 -4.95 -7.88
C GLN A 38 8.26 -4.68 -9.35
N GLU A 39 7.66 -3.69 -9.98
CA GLU A 39 7.83 -3.37 -11.41
C GLU A 39 8.99 -2.38 -11.65
N ASN A 40 9.52 -1.77 -10.60
CA ASN A 40 10.62 -0.83 -10.72
C ASN A 40 11.95 -1.55 -10.98
N LYS A 41 12.34 -1.58 -12.27
CA LYS A 41 13.56 -2.27 -12.71
C LYS A 41 14.84 -1.64 -12.17
N GLU A 42 14.83 -0.34 -11.86
CA GLU A 42 16.01 0.37 -11.36
C GLU A 42 16.44 -0.14 -9.98
N ILE A 43 15.50 -0.67 -9.18
CA ILE A 43 15.77 -1.18 -7.83
C ILE A 43 15.62 -2.71 -7.70
N ASN A 44 15.12 -3.40 -8.73
CA ASN A 44 14.87 -4.85 -8.67
C ASN A 44 15.78 -5.68 -9.58
N ASP A 45 16.44 -5.09 -10.57
CA ASP A 45 17.37 -5.82 -11.46
C ASP A 45 18.76 -5.98 -10.80
N LYS A 46 18.77 -6.70 -9.69
CA LYS A 46 20.00 -6.96 -8.92
C LYS A 46 21.03 -7.77 -9.69
N LYS A 47 20.61 -8.56 -10.68
CA LYS A 47 21.55 -9.37 -11.49
C LYS A 47 22.50 -8.50 -12.32
N ASN A 48 22.02 -7.36 -12.79
CA ASN A 48 22.79 -6.47 -13.67
C ASN A 48 23.30 -5.21 -12.95
N ASN A 49 22.76 -4.88 -11.78
CA ASN A 49 22.98 -3.60 -11.09
C ASN A 49 23.27 -3.75 -9.59
N ASP A 50 23.79 -4.90 -9.14
CA ASP A 50 23.98 -5.17 -7.71
C ASP A 50 24.88 -4.14 -7.01
N ASP A 51 25.88 -3.62 -7.72
CA ASP A 51 26.80 -2.58 -7.21
C ASP A 51 26.13 -1.19 -7.09
N ILE A 52 25.01 -0.96 -7.75
CA ILE A 52 24.31 0.34 -7.83
C ILE A 52 23.07 0.34 -6.95
N ILE A 53 22.41 -0.81 -6.80
CA ILE A 53 21.20 -0.96 -6.00
C ILE A 53 21.58 -1.08 -4.52
N THR A 54 21.48 0.02 -3.82
CA THR A 54 21.71 0.09 -2.37
C THR A 54 20.40 0.24 -1.62
N ASP A 55 20.42 -0.05 -0.31
CA ASP A 55 19.32 0.20 0.61
C ASP A 55 18.82 1.65 0.55
N ILE A 56 19.74 2.61 0.48
CA ILE A 56 19.43 4.05 0.34
C ILE A 56 18.76 4.33 -1.02
N ALA A 57 19.20 3.70 -2.10
CA ALA A 57 18.62 3.90 -3.43
C ALA A 57 17.18 3.36 -3.47
N ILE A 58 16.94 2.16 -2.96
CA ILE A 58 15.62 1.55 -2.83
C ILE A 58 14.70 2.47 -2.00
N TYR A 59 15.14 2.84 -0.80
CA TYR A 59 14.39 3.72 0.09
C TYR A 59 13.99 5.04 -0.59
N LYS A 60 14.93 5.71 -1.28
CA LYS A 60 14.65 7.00 -1.93
C LYS A 60 13.66 6.87 -3.07
N ALA A 61 13.77 5.82 -3.87
CA ALA A 61 12.86 5.56 -4.98
C ALA A 61 11.43 5.35 -4.45
N ASP A 62 11.25 4.39 -3.54
CA ASP A 62 9.93 4.04 -3.02
C ASP A 62 9.33 5.15 -2.16
N ALA A 63 10.12 5.82 -1.30
CA ALA A 63 9.64 6.92 -0.48
C ALA A 63 9.14 8.12 -1.31
N SER A 64 9.82 8.45 -2.41
CA SER A 64 9.38 9.51 -3.31
C SER A 64 8.03 9.21 -3.96
N GLU A 65 7.86 7.99 -4.44
CA GLU A 65 6.63 7.51 -5.05
C GLU A 65 5.48 7.44 -4.03
N LEU A 66 5.75 6.90 -2.85
CA LEU A 66 4.80 6.78 -1.75
C LEU A 66 4.28 8.15 -1.29
N LEU A 67 5.18 9.08 -1.00
CA LEU A 67 4.80 10.39 -0.48
C LEU A 67 4.10 11.27 -1.51
N SER A 68 4.36 11.09 -2.81
CA SER A 68 3.66 11.77 -3.89
C SER A 68 2.29 11.18 -4.19
N SER A 69 1.97 9.98 -3.73
CA SER A 69 0.69 9.31 -3.97
C SER A 69 -0.44 9.89 -3.12
N GLN A 70 -1.67 9.85 -3.63
CA GLN A 70 -2.90 10.19 -2.93
C GLN A 70 -3.57 8.97 -2.32
N ILE A 71 -3.34 7.79 -2.90
CA ILE A 71 -3.94 6.53 -2.46
C ILE A 71 -2.81 5.56 -2.13
N LEU A 72 -2.80 5.05 -0.91
CA LEU A 72 -1.97 3.91 -0.51
C LEU A 72 -2.85 2.67 -0.39
N ILE A 73 -2.56 1.64 -1.19
CA ILE A 73 -3.14 0.31 -1.04
C ILE A 73 -2.08 -0.57 -0.37
N ALA A 74 -2.36 -1.08 0.82
CA ALA A 74 -1.43 -1.88 1.60
C ALA A 74 -1.96 -3.30 1.79
N TYR A 75 -1.24 -4.29 1.27
CA TYR A 75 -1.58 -5.71 1.43
C TYR A 75 -1.09 -6.23 2.78
N LEU A 76 -2.01 -6.76 3.59
CA LEU A 76 -1.77 -7.05 5.00
C LEU A 76 -1.68 -8.55 5.32
N ASP A 77 -1.86 -9.43 4.34
CA ASP A 77 -1.85 -10.88 4.56
C ASP A 77 -0.46 -11.39 4.99
N GLY A 78 -0.45 -12.60 5.51
CA GLY A 78 0.73 -13.22 6.11
C GLY A 78 0.53 -13.47 7.60
N VAL A 79 1.49 -14.08 8.28
CA VAL A 79 1.45 -14.26 9.75
C VAL A 79 1.50 -12.90 10.43
N GLU A 80 2.46 -12.08 10.02
CA GLU A 80 2.57 -10.67 10.41
C GLU A 80 2.42 -9.79 9.17
N ILE A 81 2.14 -8.49 9.35
CA ILE A 81 2.27 -7.52 8.28
C ILE A 81 3.75 -7.43 7.91
N ASP A 82 4.05 -7.50 6.62
CA ASP A 82 5.42 -7.33 6.15
C ASP A 82 6.05 -6.03 6.70
N ALA A 83 7.30 -6.10 7.11
CA ALA A 83 7.98 -4.98 7.76
C ALA A 83 8.13 -3.77 6.83
N GLY A 84 8.34 -4.00 5.52
CA GLY A 84 8.38 -2.94 4.51
C GLY A 84 7.02 -2.28 4.38
N VAL A 85 5.96 -3.08 4.21
CA VAL A 85 4.58 -2.59 4.13
C VAL A 85 4.18 -1.80 5.38
N ALA A 86 4.53 -2.29 6.57
CA ALA A 86 4.27 -1.56 7.82
C ALA A 86 5.04 -0.23 7.88
N GLY A 87 6.30 -0.22 7.40
CA GLY A 87 7.12 0.99 7.28
C GLY A 87 6.53 2.02 6.31
N GLU A 88 6.04 1.57 5.16
CA GLU A 88 5.37 2.40 4.15
C GLU A 88 4.06 3.01 4.68
N ILE A 89 3.24 2.22 5.37
CA ILE A 89 2.04 2.73 6.06
C ILE A 89 2.44 3.80 7.10
N GLY A 90 3.44 3.50 7.93
CA GLY A 90 3.92 4.43 8.94
C GLY A 90 4.45 5.74 8.36
N MET A 91 5.20 5.68 7.27
CA MET A 91 5.71 6.87 6.57
C MET A 91 4.57 7.70 5.95
N PHE A 92 3.65 7.06 5.24
CA PHE A 92 2.52 7.73 4.60
C PHE A 92 1.63 8.42 5.62
N VAL A 93 1.16 7.69 6.64
CA VAL A 93 0.30 8.22 7.71
C VAL A 93 1.06 9.25 8.57
N GLY A 94 2.33 9.00 8.89
CA GLY A 94 3.17 9.94 9.64
C GLY A 94 3.32 11.27 8.94
N SER A 95 3.40 11.28 7.60
CA SER A 95 3.40 12.52 6.82
C SER A 95 2.09 13.31 6.99
N LEU A 96 0.95 12.64 7.00
CA LEU A 96 -0.37 13.24 7.18
C LEU A 96 -0.57 13.78 8.61
N GLU A 97 -0.19 12.99 9.61
CA GLU A 97 -0.24 13.43 11.02
C GLU A 97 0.65 14.65 11.27
N THR A 98 1.82 14.70 10.64
CA THR A 98 2.72 15.86 10.74
C THR A 98 2.06 17.10 10.16
N LEU A 99 1.48 17.02 8.95
CA LEU A 99 0.78 18.15 8.31
C LEU A 99 -0.41 18.61 9.15
N LYS A 100 -1.20 17.67 9.67
CA LYS A 100 -2.33 17.94 10.58
C LYS A 100 -1.85 18.67 11.86
N ALA A 101 -0.76 18.20 12.48
CA ALA A 101 -0.22 18.77 13.71
C ALA A 101 0.28 20.23 13.55
N ILE A 102 0.84 20.57 12.39
CA ILE A 102 1.30 21.93 12.09
C ILE A 102 0.25 22.81 11.39
N GLY A 103 -0.98 22.32 11.25
CA GLY A 103 -2.08 23.05 10.65
C GLY A 103 -1.95 23.33 9.15
N MET A 104 -1.09 22.56 8.45
CA MET A 104 -0.93 22.70 7.01
C MET A 104 -2.01 21.91 6.25
N ARG A 105 -2.54 22.53 5.20
CA ARG A 105 -3.44 21.82 4.27
C ARG A 105 -2.63 20.89 3.37
N HIS A 106 -3.19 19.74 3.09
CA HIS A 106 -2.67 18.77 2.12
C HIS A 106 -3.78 18.38 1.14
N THR A 107 -3.40 17.87 -0.01
CA THR A 107 -4.35 17.21 -0.91
C THR A 107 -4.97 16.01 -0.19
N PRO A 108 -6.25 15.70 -0.44
CA PRO A 108 -6.88 14.51 0.12
C PRO A 108 -6.05 13.26 -0.14
N LYS A 109 -5.91 12.42 0.86
CA LYS A 109 -5.20 11.15 0.80
C LYS A 109 -5.98 10.09 1.56
N ILE A 110 -5.86 8.81 1.13
CA ILE A 110 -6.51 7.66 1.76
C ILE A 110 -5.54 6.48 1.87
N VAL A 111 -5.70 5.70 2.93
CA VAL A 111 -5.04 4.40 3.09
C VAL A 111 -6.08 3.30 3.03
N ILE A 112 -5.86 2.31 2.16
CA ILE A 112 -6.74 1.14 2.02
C ILE A 112 -5.93 -0.10 2.38
N GLY A 113 -6.23 -0.72 3.52
CA GLY A 113 -5.63 -1.98 3.91
C GLY A 113 -6.39 -3.14 3.27
N LEU A 114 -5.72 -3.95 2.45
CA LEU A 114 -6.29 -5.17 1.89
C LEU A 114 -5.88 -6.37 2.75
N TYR A 115 -6.84 -6.96 3.44
CA TYR A 115 -6.63 -8.11 4.32
C TYR A 115 -7.56 -9.26 3.92
N THR A 116 -7.05 -10.18 3.07
CA THR A 116 -7.84 -11.26 2.47
C THR A 116 -7.76 -12.58 3.23
N ASP A 117 -6.90 -12.69 4.24
CA ASP A 117 -6.68 -13.92 4.99
C ASP A 117 -7.95 -14.35 5.74
N MET A 118 -8.51 -15.49 5.35
CA MET A 118 -9.73 -16.03 5.94
C MET A 118 -9.63 -16.29 7.46
N ARG A 119 -8.42 -16.40 8.01
CA ARG A 119 -8.19 -16.60 9.45
C ARG A 119 -8.55 -15.38 10.29
N GLN A 120 -8.74 -14.21 9.68
CA GLN A 120 -9.26 -13.03 10.36
C GLN A 120 -10.67 -13.26 10.95
N HIS A 121 -11.43 -14.18 10.39
CA HIS A 121 -12.77 -14.57 10.86
C HIS A 121 -12.75 -15.75 11.81
N GLY A 122 -11.61 -16.09 12.37
CA GLY A 122 -11.48 -17.19 13.32
C GLY A 122 -12.41 -17.06 14.51
N THR A 123 -12.77 -18.19 15.09
CA THR A 123 -13.57 -18.29 16.31
C THR A 123 -12.67 -18.55 17.52
N GLY A 124 -12.81 -17.72 18.55
CA GLY A 124 -12.05 -17.86 19.78
C GLY A 124 -10.53 -17.81 19.54
N ASP A 125 -9.82 -18.84 19.99
CA ASP A 125 -8.35 -18.90 19.93
C ASP A 125 -7.77 -19.04 18.50
N ASN A 126 -8.61 -19.30 17.52
CA ASN A 126 -8.20 -19.43 16.11
C ASN A 126 -8.21 -18.10 15.34
N HIS A 127 -8.54 -17.01 16.00
CA HIS A 127 -8.56 -15.69 15.35
C HIS A 127 -7.14 -15.17 15.14
N MET A 128 -6.84 -14.72 13.92
CA MET A 128 -5.56 -14.08 13.59
C MET A 128 -5.68 -12.56 13.71
N TYR A 129 -4.96 -12.00 14.66
CA TYR A 129 -4.90 -10.55 14.85
C TYR A 129 -3.71 -9.95 14.13
N LYS A 130 -3.91 -8.82 13.46
CA LYS A 130 -2.84 -7.98 12.95
C LYS A 130 -2.42 -6.95 14.00
N ASN A 131 -1.22 -6.42 13.83
CA ASN A 131 -0.71 -5.36 14.71
C ASN A 131 -1.72 -4.20 14.81
N LEU A 132 -2.24 -3.97 16.03
CA LEU A 132 -3.31 -3.00 16.25
C LEU A 132 -2.87 -1.54 16.03
N PHE A 133 -1.61 -1.22 16.22
CA PHE A 133 -1.08 0.11 15.94
C PHE A 133 -1.11 0.41 14.44
N VAL A 134 -0.65 -0.54 13.62
CA VAL A 134 -0.68 -0.40 12.16
C VAL A 134 -2.12 -0.35 11.64
N LYS A 135 -2.99 -1.24 12.14
CA LYS A 135 -4.41 -1.23 11.79
C LYS A 135 -5.11 0.07 12.20
N GLY A 136 -4.76 0.61 13.36
CA GLY A 136 -5.26 1.90 13.84
C GLY A 136 -4.84 3.07 12.93
N ALA A 137 -3.59 3.07 12.47
CA ALA A 137 -3.10 4.07 11.52
C ALA A 137 -3.86 4.03 10.17
N ILE A 138 -4.16 2.83 9.67
CA ILE A 138 -4.98 2.67 8.45
C ILE A 138 -6.40 3.21 8.70
N ASN A 139 -7.04 2.83 9.81
CA ASN A 139 -8.42 3.20 10.10
C ASN A 139 -8.61 4.69 10.41
N GLU A 140 -7.57 5.40 10.86
CA GLU A 140 -7.62 6.86 11.05
C GLU A 140 -7.71 7.61 9.70
N TRP A 141 -7.08 7.07 8.65
CA TRP A 141 -6.97 7.72 7.35
C TRP A 141 -7.63 6.96 6.19
N GLY A 142 -8.42 5.93 6.51
CA GLY A 142 -9.09 5.08 5.54
C GLY A 142 -9.77 3.89 6.20
N CYS A 143 -9.63 2.70 5.63
CA CYS A 143 -10.19 1.48 6.21
C CYS A 143 -9.48 0.21 5.73
N VAL A 144 -9.75 -0.88 6.42
CA VAL A 144 -9.35 -2.24 6.03
C VAL A 144 -10.53 -2.91 5.33
N VAL A 145 -10.26 -3.54 4.18
CA VAL A 145 -11.21 -4.30 3.37
C VAL A 145 -10.69 -5.71 3.09
N GLU A 146 -11.58 -6.60 2.63
CA GLU A 146 -11.29 -8.02 2.50
C GLU A 146 -11.09 -8.48 1.06
N THR A 147 -11.48 -7.66 0.09
CA THR A 147 -11.45 -8.02 -1.32
C THR A 147 -10.89 -6.91 -2.21
N VAL A 148 -10.34 -7.29 -3.36
CA VAL A 148 -9.88 -6.31 -4.36
C VAL A 148 -11.06 -5.51 -4.93
N ASP A 149 -12.26 -6.08 -5.00
CA ASP A 149 -13.46 -5.35 -5.44
C ASP A 149 -13.82 -4.21 -4.48
N GLU A 150 -13.67 -4.43 -3.19
CA GLU A 150 -13.86 -3.37 -2.18
C GLU A 150 -12.77 -2.30 -2.27
N VAL A 151 -11.51 -2.69 -2.53
CA VAL A 151 -10.44 -1.72 -2.82
C VAL A 151 -10.84 -0.83 -4.00
N ILE A 152 -11.25 -1.43 -5.12
CA ILE A 152 -11.66 -0.71 -6.33
C ILE A 152 -12.83 0.23 -6.03
N LYS A 153 -13.83 -0.23 -5.29
CA LYS A 153 -14.97 0.59 -4.89
C LYS A 153 -14.56 1.82 -4.06
N LEU A 154 -13.70 1.62 -3.06
CA LEU A 154 -13.21 2.74 -2.24
C LEU A 154 -12.36 3.73 -3.04
N MET A 155 -11.56 3.23 -3.97
CA MET A 155 -10.80 4.08 -4.89
C MET A 155 -11.73 4.90 -5.78
N ASP A 156 -12.80 4.30 -6.32
CA ASP A 156 -13.79 5.00 -7.14
C ASP A 156 -14.51 6.08 -6.35
N ASP A 157 -14.98 5.76 -5.14
CA ASP A 157 -15.59 6.71 -4.22
C ASP A 157 -14.64 7.87 -3.91
N PHE A 158 -13.36 7.58 -3.64
CA PHE A 158 -12.36 8.59 -3.36
C PHE A 158 -12.06 9.49 -4.58
N ILE A 159 -11.84 8.90 -5.75
CA ILE A 159 -11.54 9.62 -7.00
C ILE A 159 -12.72 10.53 -7.39
N THR A 160 -13.94 10.03 -7.23
CA THR A 160 -15.19 10.79 -7.54
C THR A 160 -15.35 12.00 -6.60
N ASN A 161 -15.06 11.84 -5.31
CA ASN A 161 -15.20 12.92 -4.33
C ASN A 161 -14.06 13.94 -4.38
N TYR A 162 -12.89 13.57 -4.89
CA TYR A 162 -11.70 14.40 -4.94
C TYR A 162 -11.06 14.37 -6.34
N PRO A 163 -11.77 14.86 -7.37
CA PRO A 163 -11.20 14.92 -8.72
C PRO A 163 -9.98 15.85 -8.74
N VAL A 164 -8.92 15.43 -9.45
CA VAL A 164 -7.65 16.18 -9.61
C VAL A 164 -7.74 17.04 -10.85
#